data_0c2bcb5f40e2b7d9205be9d98fd1cb7d
#
_entry.id   0c2bcb5f40e2b7d9205be9d98fd1cb7d
#
_cell.length_a   1.000
_cell.length_b   1.000
_cell.length_c   1.000
_cell.angle_alpha   90.00
_cell.angle_beta   90.00
_cell.angle_gamma   90.00
#
_symmetry.space_group_name_H-M   'P 1'
#
loop_
_entity.id
_entity.type
_entity.pdbx_description
1 polymer ?
#
loop_
_entity_poly.entity_id
_entity_poly.type
_entity_poly.pdbx_seq_one_letter_code
_entity_poly.pdbx_strand_id
1 'polypeptide(L)'
;MSKNKVYHRQGFVIGVGDLGEIPGAQQVEVEDCTKIIEALNSGRCVIYLDGEFKIQESRAVQWLFIRQSRDMLLSESDVEIMKIRDSEVISGVVSQQHQELAGYRQALRDITLQPDPFNIVWPIWSQK
;
A
#
# COMPACT_ATOMS: atom_id res chain seq x y z
N MET A 1 12.13 32.54 16.63
CA MET A 1 11.42 31.28 16.44
C MET A 1 12.39 30.20 16.03
N SER A 2 12.26 29.04 16.65
CA SER A 2 13.07 27.90 16.26
C SER A 2 12.56 27.35 14.93
N LYS A 3 13.45 27.13 13.99
CA LYS A 3 13.13 26.48 12.73
C LYS A 3 13.24 24.98 12.90
N ASN A 4 12.41 24.25 12.16
CA ASN A 4 12.45 22.79 12.14
C ASN A 4 13.52 22.32 11.15
N LYS A 5 14.24 21.27 11.53
CA LYS A 5 15.24 20.67 10.65
C LYS A 5 14.60 19.57 9.83
N VAL A 6 14.87 19.60 8.53
CA VAL A 6 14.45 18.55 7.58
C VAL A 6 15.70 17.91 7.00
N TYR A 7 15.78 16.61 7.11
CA TYR A 7 16.93 15.84 6.63
C TYR A 7 16.57 15.17 5.30
N HIS A 8 17.46 15.33 4.32
CA HIS A 8 17.28 14.68 3.02
C HIS A 8 18.55 14.01 2.56
N ARG A 9 18.40 12.94 1.79
CA ARG A 9 19.51 12.20 1.18
C ARG A 9 19.18 11.98 -0.29
N GLN A 10 20.05 12.44 -1.17
CA GLN A 10 19.83 12.36 -2.62
C GLN A 10 18.49 12.98 -3.04
N GLY A 11 18.05 14.02 -2.34
CA GLY A 11 16.80 14.70 -2.61
C GLY A 11 15.56 14.10 -1.93
N PHE A 12 15.66 12.93 -1.32
CA PHE A 12 14.54 12.33 -0.61
C PHE A 12 14.56 12.69 0.86
N VAL A 13 13.46 13.21 1.37
CA VAL A 13 13.33 13.54 2.79
C VAL A 13 13.26 12.24 3.60
N ILE A 14 14.13 12.12 4.60
CA ILE A 14 14.24 10.93 5.44
C ILE A 14 13.83 11.15 6.88
N GLY A 15 13.66 12.40 7.31
CA GLY A 15 13.21 12.69 8.66
C GLY A 15 13.06 14.18 8.91
N VAL A 16 12.35 14.49 9.98
CA VAL A 16 12.08 15.87 10.43
C VAL A 16 12.30 15.94 11.93
N GLY A 17 12.84 17.05 12.40
CA GLY A 17 13.11 17.30 13.81
C GLY A 17 14.59 17.39 14.10
N ASP A 18 14.97 17.38 15.36
CA ASP A 18 16.36 17.42 15.76
C ASP A 18 16.88 15.99 15.96
N LEU A 19 17.29 15.38 14.86
CA LEU A 19 17.73 13.98 14.83
C LEU A 19 19.23 13.81 14.97
N GLY A 20 19.97 14.92 15.18
CA GLY A 20 21.41 14.89 15.22
C GLY A 20 22.03 14.76 13.85
N GLU A 21 23.25 14.27 13.79
CA GLU A 21 23.96 14.12 12.53
C GLU A 21 23.66 12.74 11.93
N ILE A 22 23.11 12.74 10.70
CA ILE A 22 22.82 11.52 9.98
C ILE A 22 23.81 11.38 8.82
N PRO A 23 24.60 10.29 8.76
CA PRO A 23 25.60 10.13 7.70
C PRO A 23 24.98 10.17 6.31
N GLY A 24 25.58 10.98 5.42
CA GLY A 24 25.12 11.12 4.05
C GLY A 24 23.90 12.01 3.86
N ALA A 25 23.31 12.51 4.93
CA ALA A 25 22.13 13.37 4.85
C ALA A 25 22.53 14.85 4.96
N GLN A 26 21.81 15.68 4.26
CA GLN A 26 21.90 17.13 4.36
C GLN A 26 20.72 17.66 5.18
N GLN A 27 20.93 18.79 5.83
CA GLN A 27 19.92 19.43 6.68
C GLN A 27 19.47 20.74 6.07
N VAL A 28 18.17 20.98 6.11
CA VAL A 28 17.57 22.25 5.71
C VAL A 28 16.65 22.70 6.84
N GLU A 29 16.72 23.98 7.21
CA GLU A 29 15.82 24.54 8.21
C GLU A 29 14.59 25.13 7.53
N VAL A 30 13.41 24.78 8.04
CA VAL A 30 12.12 25.28 7.52
C VAL A 30 11.28 25.82 8.68
N GLU A 31 10.47 26.83 8.40
CA GLU A 31 9.60 27.42 9.43
C GLU A 31 8.43 26.52 9.76
N ASP A 32 7.81 25.93 8.75
CA ASP A 32 6.65 25.07 8.91
C ASP A 32 6.85 23.77 8.14
N CYS A 33 6.92 22.66 8.86
CA CYS A 33 7.10 21.33 8.27
C CYS A 33 5.84 20.45 8.42
N THR A 34 4.69 21.03 8.77
CA THR A 34 3.46 20.28 9.02
C THR A 34 3.07 19.40 7.83
N LYS A 35 3.10 19.96 6.62
CA LYS A 35 2.74 19.22 5.40
C LYS A 35 3.72 18.08 5.13
N ILE A 36 5.01 18.30 5.41
CA ILE A 36 6.04 17.26 5.23
C ILE A 36 5.78 16.10 6.20
N ILE A 37 5.51 16.42 7.46
CA ILE A 37 5.22 15.40 8.48
C ILE A 37 3.96 14.61 8.11
N GLU A 38 2.89 15.29 7.70
CA GLU A 38 1.65 14.64 7.28
C GLU A 38 1.89 13.69 6.10
N ALA A 39 2.67 14.13 5.12
CA ALA A 39 2.99 13.32 3.93
C ALA A 39 3.78 12.08 4.31
N LEU A 40 4.81 12.22 5.16
CA LEU A 40 5.62 11.08 5.61
C LEU A 40 4.78 10.09 6.43
N ASN A 41 3.90 10.60 7.29
CA ASN A 41 3.03 9.75 8.12
C ASN A 41 1.98 9.01 7.28
N SER A 42 1.61 9.56 6.13
CA SER A 42 0.67 8.90 5.21
C SER A 42 1.34 7.99 4.19
N GLY A 43 2.67 7.81 4.29
CA GLY A 43 3.42 6.92 3.40
C GLY A 43 3.79 7.52 2.06
N ARG A 44 3.65 8.83 1.91
CA ARG A 44 4.03 9.52 0.68
C ARG A 44 5.52 9.85 0.69
N CYS A 45 6.09 10.02 -0.49
CA CYS A 45 7.46 10.49 -0.65
C CYS A 45 7.50 12.01 -0.67
N VAL A 46 8.46 12.60 0.02
CA VAL A 46 8.73 14.03 -0.04
C VAL A 46 10.11 14.22 -0.67
N ILE A 47 10.18 15.04 -1.70
CA ILE A 47 11.40 15.30 -2.44
C ILE A 47 11.80 16.77 -2.23
N TYR A 48 13.08 17.00 -1.94
CA TYR A 48 13.67 18.34 -1.89
C TYR A 48 14.43 18.57 -3.19
N LEU A 49 14.00 19.55 -3.97
CA LEU A 49 14.60 19.87 -5.26
C LEU A 49 14.53 21.38 -5.50
N ASP A 50 15.67 21.97 -5.83
CA ASP A 50 15.79 23.40 -6.16
C ASP A 50 15.21 24.33 -5.08
N GLY A 51 15.45 23.99 -3.81
CA GLY A 51 15.01 24.77 -2.67
C GLY A 51 13.55 24.57 -2.29
N GLU A 52 12.85 23.67 -2.97
CA GLU A 52 11.43 23.40 -2.71
C GLU A 52 11.21 21.96 -2.32
N PHE A 53 10.20 21.76 -1.48
CA PHE A 53 9.73 20.42 -1.11
C PHE A 53 8.51 20.07 -1.95
N LYS A 54 8.56 18.90 -2.59
CA LYS A 54 7.44 18.35 -3.36
C LYS A 54 6.97 17.05 -2.75
N ILE A 55 5.66 16.91 -2.59
CA ILE A 55 5.05 15.70 -2.06
C ILE A 55 4.61 14.85 -3.24
N GLN A 56 5.10 13.61 -3.28
CA GLN A 56 4.74 12.66 -4.32
C GLN A 56 4.18 11.40 -3.68
N GLU A 57 3.20 10.81 -4.32
CA GLU A 57 2.71 9.51 -3.90
C GLU A 57 3.73 8.45 -4.29
N SER A 58 4.06 7.58 -3.32
CA SER A 58 5.00 6.50 -3.55
C SER A 58 4.29 5.32 -4.18
N ARG A 59 4.62 4.99 -5.44
CA ARG A 59 4.08 3.81 -6.11
C ARG A 59 4.45 2.53 -5.37
N ALA A 60 5.67 2.46 -4.86
CA ALA A 60 6.14 1.28 -4.13
C ALA A 60 5.34 1.05 -2.84
N VAL A 61 5.07 2.11 -2.07
CA VAL A 61 4.26 2.02 -0.85
C VAL A 61 2.83 1.66 -1.19
N GLN A 62 2.27 2.24 -2.25
CA GLN A 62 0.91 1.92 -2.67
C GLN A 62 0.79 0.44 -3.08
N TRP A 63 1.75 -0.10 -3.83
CA TRP A 63 1.78 -1.52 -4.17
C TRP A 63 1.87 -2.40 -2.92
N LEU A 64 2.61 -1.96 -1.90
CA LEU A 64 2.69 -2.69 -0.63
C LEU A 64 1.31 -2.78 0.03
N PHE A 65 0.58 -1.67 0.11
CA PHE A 65 -0.77 -1.66 0.67
C PHE A 65 -1.73 -2.57 -0.12
N ILE A 66 -1.62 -2.54 -1.45
CA ILE A 66 -2.45 -3.38 -2.32
C ILE A 66 -2.18 -4.86 -2.05
N ARG A 67 -0.90 -5.25 -1.94
CA ARG A 67 -0.53 -6.64 -1.63
C ARG A 67 -1.04 -7.08 -0.27
N GLN A 68 -0.94 -6.23 0.74
CA GLN A 68 -1.43 -6.52 2.08
C GLN A 68 -2.96 -6.71 2.08
N SER A 69 -3.69 -5.83 1.40
CA SER A 69 -5.14 -5.93 1.28
C SER A 69 -5.55 -7.20 0.52
N ARG A 70 -4.84 -7.51 -0.57
CA ARG A 70 -5.05 -8.73 -1.33
C ARG A 70 -4.86 -9.97 -0.46
N ASP A 71 -3.77 -10.03 0.30
CA ASP A 71 -3.46 -11.19 1.14
C ASP A 71 -4.52 -11.38 2.21
N MET A 72 -5.04 -10.31 2.78
CA MET A 72 -6.14 -10.36 3.75
C MET A 72 -7.40 -10.92 3.10
N LEU A 73 -7.75 -10.45 1.91
CA LEU A 73 -8.94 -10.94 1.18
C LEU A 73 -8.78 -12.41 0.77
N LEU A 74 -7.58 -12.83 0.39
CA LEU A 74 -7.30 -14.24 0.10
C LEU A 74 -7.48 -15.09 1.36
N SER A 75 -6.98 -14.66 2.51
CA SER A 75 -7.14 -15.36 3.78
C SER A 75 -8.61 -15.51 4.17
N GLU A 76 -9.39 -14.46 4.00
CA GLU A 76 -10.84 -14.49 4.26
C GLU A 76 -11.53 -15.52 3.34
N SER A 77 -11.12 -15.55 2.06
CA SER A 77 -11.70 -16.47 1.09
C SER A 77 -11.27 -17.92 1.31
N ASP A 78 -10.16 -18.17 2.01
CA ASP A 78 -9.72 -19.55 2.33
C ASP A 78 -10.75 -20.29 3.14
N VAL A 79 -11.38 -19.63 4.12
CA VAL A 79 -12.43 -20.24 4.94
C VAL A 79 -13.63 -20.61 4.06
N GLU A 80 -14.03 -19.72 3.17
CA GLU A 80 -15.19 -19.95 2.30
C GLU A 80 -14.94 -21.08 1.30
N ILE A 81 -13.74 -21.15 0.72
CA ILE A 81 -13.42 -22.24 -0.21
C ILE A 81 -13.41 -23.60 0.49
N MET A 82 -12.93 -23.65 1.73
CA MET A 82 -12.95 -24.87 2.52
C MET A 82 -14.37 -25.36 2.80
N LYS A 83 -15.28 -24.46 3.16
CA LYS A 83 -16.69 -24.78 3.36
C LYS A 83 -17.34 -25.33 2.09
N ILE A 84 -17.03 -24.71 0.96
CA ILE A 84 -17.56 -25.14 -0.34
C ILE A 84 -17.04 -26.53 -0.70
N ARG A 85 -15.75 -26.78 -0.52
CA ARG A 85 -15.14 -28.10 -0.77
C ARG A 85 -15.75 -29.20 0.08
N ASP A 86 -15.98 -28.93 1.37
CA ASP A 86 -16.62 -29.88 2.26
C ASP A 86 -18.03 -30.20 1.78
N SER A 87 -18.76 -29.18 1.38
CA SER A 87 -20.12 -29.32 0.85
C SER A 87 -20.15 -30.18 -0.43
N GLU A 88 -19.15 -29.98 -1.30
CA GLU A 88 -19.01 -30.75 -2.53
C GLU A 88 -18.69 -32.21 -2.27
N VAL A 89 -17.87 -32.51 -1.27
CA VAL A 89 -17.57 -33.88 -0.87
C VAL A 89 -18.83 -34.58 -0.39
N ILE A 90 -19.64 -33.89 0.39
CA ILE A 90 -20.90 -34.46 0.93
C ILE A 90 -21.91 -34.67 -0.19
N SER A 91 -22.11 -33.72 -1.07
CA SER A 91 -23.10 -33.76 -2.16
C SER A 91 -22.65 -34.55 -3.38
N GLY A 92 -21.34 -34.65 -3.60
CA GLY A 92 -20.77 -35.28 -4.80
C GLY A 92 -20.86 -34.42 -6.05
N VAL A 93 -21.23 -33.13 -5.91
CA VAL A 93 -21.41 -32.21 -7.05
C VAL A 93 -20.54 -30.99 -6.88
N VAL A 94 -19.82 -30.59 -7.96
CA VAL A 94 -19.05 -29.37 -8.00
C VAL A 94 -20.01 -28.18 -8.12
N SER A 95 -19.91 -27.23 -7.18
CA SER A 95 -20.81 -26.09 -7.14
C SER A 95 -20.33 -24.97 -8.04
N GLN A 96 -21.28 -24.17 -8.54
CA GLN A 96 -20.98 -22.97 -9.29
C GLN A 96 -20.31 -21.93 -8.41
N GLN A 97 -20.64 -21.89 -7.12
CA GLN A 97 -19.97 -21.01 -6.15
C GLN A 97 -18.47 -21.28 -6.09
N HIS A 98 -18.05 -22.54 -6.20
CA HIS A 98 -16.65 -22.89 -6.23
C HIS A 98 -15.95 -22.23 -7.42
N GLN A 99 -16.55 -22.30 -8.61
CA GLN A 99 -16.00 -21.70 -9.81
C GLN A 99 -15.91 -20.17 -9.70
N GLU A 100 -16.97 -19.55 -9.18
CA GLU A 100 -17.01 -18.10 -8.99
C GLU A 100 -15.95 -17.63 -7.97
N LEU A 101 -15.84 -18.35 -6.86
CA LEU A 101 -14.85 -18.01 -5.82
C LEU A 101 -13.44 -18.25 -6.32
N ALA A 102 -13.18 -19.32 -7.08
CA ALA A 102 -11.88 -19.58 -7.68
C ALA A 102 -11.48 -18.45 -8.64
N GLY A 103 -12.43 -17.97 -9.45
CA GLY A 103 -12.21 -16.82 -10.33
C GLY A 103 -11.87 -15.55 -9.56
N TYR A 104 -12.60 -15.29 -8.48
CA TYR A 104 -12.33 -14.16 -7.60
C TYR A 104 -10.91 -14.23 -6.99
N ARG A 105 -10.53 -15.41 -6.49
CA ARG A 105 -9.20 -15.61 -5.90
C ARG A 105 -8.11 -15.43 -6.94
N GLN A 106 -8.32 -15.91 -8.18
CA GLN A 106 -7.35 -15.71 -9.25
C GLN A 106 -7.21 -14.23 -9.60
N ALA A 107 -8.32 -13.49 -9.66
CA ALA A 107 -8.30 -12.06 -9.92
C ALA A 107 -7.54 -11.31 -8.80
N LEU A 108 -7.65 -11.75 -7.54
CA LEU A 108 -6.86 -11.18 -6.44
C LEU A 108 -5.36 -11.45 -6.62
N ARG A 109 -4.99 -12.65 -7.05
CA ARG A 109 -3.58 -12.97 -7.32
C ARG A 109 -3.02 -12.11 -8.44
N ASP A 110 -3.84 -11.81 -9.44
CA ASP A 110 -3.46 -11.03 -10.62
C ASP A 110 -3.54 -9.53 -10.41
N ILE A 111 -3.91 -9.06 -9.21
CA ILE A 111 -4.13 -7.64 -8.92
C ILE A 111 -2.89 -6.80 -9.23
N THR A 112 -1.70 -7.34 -9.03
CA THR A 112 -0.44 -6.65 -9.28
C THR A 112 -0.06 -6.57 -10.76
N LEU A 113 -0.82 -7.21 -11.64
CA LEU A 113 -0.64 -7.09 -13.09
C LEU A 113 -1.29 -5.82 -13.63
N GLN A 114 -2.13 -5.14 -12.85
CA GLN A 114 -2.71 -3.88 -13.25
C GLN A 114 -1.62 -2.79 -13.28
N PRO A 115 -1.67 -1.86 -14.23
CA PRO A 115 -0.56 -0.92 -14.44
C PRO A 115 -0.49 0.23 -13.44
N ASP A 116 -1.61 0.59 -12.80
CA ASP A 116 -1.67 1.79 -11.96
C ASP A 116 -2.15 1.43 -10.55
N PRO A 117 -1.25 1.52 -9.53
CA PRO A 117 -1.62 1.18 -8.16
C PRO A 117 -2.60 2.17 -7.52
N PHE A 118 -2.79 3.34 -8.11
CA PHE A 118 -3.73 4.34 -7.61
C PHE A 118 -5.13 4.20 -8.19
N ASN A 119 -5.29 3.37 -9.22
CA ASN A 119 -6.57 3.12 -9.90
C ASN A 119 -6.81 1.62 -10.04
N ILE A 120 -6.81 0.91 -8.91
CA ILE A 120 -7.01 -0.54 -8.91
C ILE A 120 -8.49 -0.86 -9.02
N VAL A 121 -8.82 -1.77 -9.92
CA VAL A 121 -10.14 -2.38 -10.01
C VAL A 121 -10.09 -3.66 -9.17
N TRP A 122 -10.74 -3.63 -8.01
CA TRP A 122 -10.78 -4.76 -7.10
C TRP A 122 -11.84 -5.76 -7.57
N PRO A 123 -11.52 -7.07 -7.58
CA PRO A 123 -12.53 -8.07 -7.89
C PRO A 123 -13.59 -8.11 -6.78
N ILE A 124 -14.80 -8.48 -7.16
CA ILE A 124 -15.93 -8.55 -6.24
C ILE A 124 -16.49 -9.97 -6.29
N TRP A 125 -16.74 -10.53 -5.12
CA TRP A 125 -17.41 -11.80 -4.99
C TRP A 125 -18.59 -11.61 -4.05
N SER A 126 -19.80 -11.89 -4.56
CA SER A 126 -21.01 -11.80 -3.78
C SER A 126 -21.30 -13.14 -3.14
N GLN A 127 -21.25 -13.18 -1.83
CA GLN A 127 -21.69 -14.32 -1.05
C GLN A 127 -23.21 -14.27 -0.96
N LYS A 128 -23.86 -15.29 -1.43
CA LYS A 128 -25.31 -15.44 -1.33
C LYS A 128 -25.69 -16.46 -0.27
#